data_142a15efac7cefad3b4cc434fe91f2c4
#
_entry.id   142a15efac7cefad3b4cc434fe91f2c4
#
_cell.length_a   1.000
_cell.length_b   1.000
_cell.length_c   1.000
_cell.angle_alpha   90.00
_cell.angle_beta   90.00
_cell.angle_gamma   90.00
#
_symmetry.space_group_name_H-M   'P 1'
#
loop_
_entity.id
_entity.type
_entity.pdbx_description
1 polymer ?
#
loop_
_entity_poly.entity_id
_entity_poly.type
_entity_poly.pdbx_seq_one_letter_code
_entity_poly.pdbx_strand_id
1 'polypeptide(L)'
;MPRPGRGQAAGTPGPVPGWWLAVCATAVTVVAAAALGRLWGMGLVFGPLLAIPAALAGIGAPTPRLPLACGALMLAAAVVLAAFSRGLLLWIAVPVPVVGVTALTALGVTLNRRGKHERPSVAPVEQKLADVTSVADVVQRALLPPLPGRVGPLELQVVYLAAAAEARVGGDLYEVARTPFGIRLIVGDARGKGLEAVETAADVLGVFREVAHEVYTLAEAARRIDASLARRLAAGQANGSRPGEEFVTAVLTEIDPAAGQLTIYNCGHPPPLLLSPGRGDSRKSHASRNGPAAPSVTSVEVPSPAPPLRLLPLGDCSAAGRTLPFPPGGALLFYTDGVTEARNQRHRCYPLPARLSELARTSTDGLRPDLLDRVRDDLLRHTGARLDDDAALVLVRAPATWDDPAPQPAQATAP
;
A
#
# COMPACT_ATOMS: atom_id res chain seq x y z
N MET A 1 -47.47 -2.81 24.44
CA MET A 1 -47.43 -1.86 23.31
C MET A 1 -46.79 -2.56 22.12
N PRO A 2 -47.50 -2.76 21.00
CA PRO A 2 -46.98 -3.49 19.82
C PRO A 2 -46.17 -2.57 18.91
N ARG A 3 -45.14 -3.14 18.28
CA ARG A 3 -44.24 -2.48 17.29
C ARG A 3 -45.01 -2.24 15.98
N PRO A 4 -44.81 -1.11 15.29
CA PRO A 4 -45.43 -0.86 13.98
C PRO A 4 -44.73 -1.66 12.89
N GLY A 5 -45.59 -2.18 11.97
CA GLY A 5 -45.18 -3.04 10.85
C GLY A 5 -44.33 -2.33 9.80
N ARG A 6 -43.40 -3.12 9.23
CA ARG A 6 -42.64 -2.76 8.03
C ARG A 6 -43.58 -2.65 6.82
N GLY A 7 -43.71 -1.46 6.26
CA GLY A 7 -44.33 -1.24 4.98
C GLY A 7 -43.57 -1.99 3.88
N GLN A 8 -44.29 -2.82 3.14
CA GLN A 8 -43.84 -3.41 1.88
C GLN A 8 -43.63 -2.27 0.86
N ALA A 9 -42.38 -2.00 0.50
CA ALA A 9 -42.06 -1.18 -0.66
C ALA A 9 -42.52 -1.95 -1.92
N ALA A 10 -43.42 -1.34 -2.70
CA ALA A 10 -43.80 -1.84 -4.01
C ALA A 10 -42.55 -1.99 -4.89
N GLY A 11 -42.29 -3.21 -5.35
CA GLY A 11 -41.20 -3.53 -6.23
C GLY A 11 -41.33 -2.77 -7.55
N THR A 12 -40.32 -1.98 -7.90
CA THR A 12 -40.14 -1.45 -9.25
C THR A 12 -40.03 -2.63 -10.22
N PRO A 13 -40.80 -2.63 -11.36
CA PRO A 13 -40.68 -3.70 -12.34
C PRO A 13 -39.24 -3.75 -12.86
N GLY A 14 -38.64 -4.91 -12.74
CA GLY A 14 -37.27 -5.15 -13.23
C GLY A 14 -37.18 -4.91 -14.75
N PRO A 15 -36.00 -4.60 -15.31
CA PRO A 15 -35.83 -4.36 -16.73
C PRO A 15 -36.32 -5.56 -17.53
N VAL A 16 -37.19 -5.30 -18.53
CA VAL A 16 -37.77 -6.31 -19.42
C VAL A 16 -36.61 -7.10 -20.06
N PRO A 17 -36.56 -8.43 -19.92
CA PRO A 17 -35.47 -9.21 -20.44
C PRO A 17 -35.42 -9.06 -21.98
N GLY A 18 -34.21 -8.76 -22.52
CA GLY A 18 -34.01 -8.42 -23.94
C GLY A 18 -34.54 -9.45 -24.96
N TRP A 19 -34.79 -10.70 -24.53
CA TRP A 19 -35.38 -11.72 -25.37
C TRP A 19 -36.85 -11.44 -25.71
N TRP A 20 -37.62 -10.74 -24.85
CA TRP A 20 -38.97 -10.32 -25.15
C TRP A 20 -39.05 -9.30 -26.29
N LEU A 21 -38.09 -8.38 -26.35
CA LEU A 21 -37.95 -7.42 -27.45
C LEU A 21 -37.68 -8.11 -28.79
N ALA A 22 -36.82 -9.15 -28.76
CA ALA A 22 -36.57 -9.94 -29.98
C ALA A 22 -37.79 -10.69 -30.45
N VAL A 23 -38.60 -11.28 -29.54
CA VAL A 23 -39.84 -11.99 -29.89
C VAL A 23 -40.88 -11.01 -30.45
N CYS A 24 -41.09 -9.84 -29.84
CA CYS A 24 -41.99 -8.82 -30.34
C CYS A 24 -41.54 -8.27 -31.72
N ALA A 25 -40.26 -7.97 -31.90
CA ALA A 25 -39.72 -7.55 -33.18
C ALA A 25 -39.91 -8.60 -34.27
N THR A 26 -39.75 -9.89 -33.93
CA THR A 26 -39.98 -11.02 -34.84
C THR A 26 -41.46 -11.06 -35.29
N ALA A 27 -42.40 -10.98 -34.37
CA ALA A 27 -43.83 -11.01 -34.66
C ALA A 27 -44.27 -9.83 -35.53
N VAL A 28 -43.80 -8.62 -35.20
CA VAL A 28 -44.12 -7.40 -35.96
C VAL A 28 -43.55 -7.48 -37.38
N THR A 29 -42.32 -7.98 -37.55
CA THR A 29 -41.67 -8.09 -38.87
C THR A 29 -42.35 -9.10 -39.75
N VAL A 30 -42.81 -10.23 -39.20
CA VAL A 30 -43.59 -11.25 -39.97
C VAL A 30 -44.90 -10.69 -40.43
N VAL A 31 -45.67 -10.01 -39.55
CA VAL A 31 -46.95 -9.41 -39.90
C VAL A 31 -46.78 -8.30 -40.93
N ALA A 32 -45.81 -7.44 -40.75
CA ALA A 32 -45.52 -6.36 -41.69
C ALA A 32 -45.12 -6.88 -43.08
N ALA A 33 -44.22 -7.89 -43.14
CA ALA A 33 -43.80 -8.48 -44.41
C ALA A 33 -44.96 -9.19 -45.14
N ALA A 34 -45.84 -9.89 -44.40
CA ALA A 34 -47.03 -10.52 -44.99
C ALA A 34 -48.04 -9.51 -45.48
N ALA A 35 -48.29 -8.42 -44.75
CA ALA A 35 -49.24 -7.37 -45.15
C ALA A 35 -48.75 -6.59 -46.39
N LEU A 36 -47.46 -6.17 -46.39
CA LEU A 36 -46.86 -5.43 -47.49
C LEU A 36 -46.72 -6.29 -48.76
N GLY A 37 -46.38 -7.60 -48.60
CA GLY A 37 -46.32 -8.53 -49.72
C GLY A 37 -47.68 -8.74 -50.42
N ARG A 38 -48.77 -8.70 -49.67
CA ARG A 38 -50.15 -8.80 -50.22
C ARG A 38 -50.60 -7.51 -50.90
N LEU A 39 -50.27 -6.36 -50.30
CA LEU A 39 -50.81 -5.05 -50.77
C LEU A 39 -50.07 -4.57 -52.05
N TRP A 40 -48.78 -4.90 -52.21
CA TRP A 40 -47.94 -4.27 -53.23
C TRP A 40 -47.36 -5.27 -54.23
N GLY A 41 -47.59 -6.56 -54.08
CA GLY A 41 -47.07 -7.60 -54.97
C GLY A 41 -45.50 -7.70 -55.03
N MET A 42 -44.80 -6.99 -54.14
CA MET A 42 -43.33 -6.84 -54.13
C MET A 42 -42.64 -7.73 -53.08
N GLY A 43 -43.05 -8.99 -52.93
CA GLY A 43 -42.49 -9.92 -51.97
C GLY A 43 -40.99 -10.10 -52.02
N LEU A 44 -40.39 -9.85 -53.19
CA LEU A 44 -38.93 -9.94 -53.40
C LEU A 44 -38.15 -8.84 -52.68
N VAL A 45 -38.73 -7.63 -52.52
CA VAL A 45 -38.09 -6.48 -51.90
C VAL A 45 -38.11 -6.55 -50.38
N PHE A 46 -39.11 -7.17 -49.79
CA PHE A 46 -39.31 -7.22 -48.34
C PHE A 46 -38.79 -8.52 -47.72
N GLY A 47 -38.48 -9.53 -48.49
CA GLY A 47 -37.94 -10.80 -48.01
C GLY A 47 -36.69 -10.69 -47.12
N PRO A 48 -35.64 -9.90 -47.51
CA PRO A 48 -34.44 -9.73 -46.70
C PRO A 48 -34.69 -9.11 -45.34
N LEU A 49 -35.78 -8.34 -45.14
CA LEU A 49 -36.12 -7.75 -43.81
C LEU A 49 -36.41 -8.82 -42.75
N LEU A 50 -36.75 -10.04 -43.17
CA LEU A 50 -36.93 -11.17 -42.25
C LEU A 50 -35.65 -11.61 -41.53
N ALA A 51 -34.44 -11.16 -41.99
CA ALA A 51 -33.21 -11.42 -41.30
C ALA A 51 -32.94 -10.50 -40.08
N ILE A 52 -33.65 -9.35 -39.99
CA ILE A 52 -33.42 -8.33 -38.94
C ILE A 52 -33.63 -8.89 -37.53
N PRO A 53 -34.70 -9.66 -37.22
CA PRO A 53 -34.91 -10.20 -35.87
C PRO A 53 -33.81 -11.16 -35.41
N ALA A 54 -33.22 -11.95 -36.31
CA ALA A 54 -32.13 -12.84 -35.99
C ALA A 54 -30.86 -12.04 -35.66
N ALA A 55 -30.60 -10.95 -36.37
CA ALA A 55 -29.50 -10.04 -36.09
C ALA A 55 -29.68 -9.33 -34.73
N LEU A 56 -30.85 -8.79 -34.45
CA LEU A 56 -31.18 -8.14 -33.18
C LEU A 56 -31.13 -9.11 -31.99
N ALA A 57 -31.55 -10.35 -32.16
CA ALA A 57 -31.46 -11.39 -31.15
C ALA A 57 -30.01 -11.76 -30.80
N GLY A 58 -29.05 -11.50 -31.67
CA GLY A 58 -27.61 -11.67 -31.42
C GLY A 58 -27.00 -10.60 -30.48
N ILE A 59 -27.62 -9.42 -30.42
CA ILE A 59 -27.12 -8.31 -29.61
C ILE A 59 -27.43 -8.59 -28.12
N GLY A 60 -26.36 -8.88 -27.35
CA GLY A 60 -26.47 -9.14 -25.93
C GLY A 60 -27.00 -10.53 -25.54
N ALA A 61 -27.18 -11.44 -26.49
CA ALA A 61 -27.66 -12.79 -26.22
C ALA A 61 -26.66 -13.57 -25.36
N PRO A 62 -27.09 -14.15 -24.22
CA PRO A 62 -26.21 -14.94 -23.35
C PRO A 62 -25.86 -16.31 -23.96
N THR A 63 -26.62 -16.78 -24.95
CA THR A 63 -26.41 -18.08 -25.62
C THR A 63 -26.72 -17.99 -27.10
N PRO A 64 -26.09 -18.81 -27.97
CA PRO A 64 -26.42 -18.83 -29.40
C PRO A 64 -27.80 -19.43 -29.70
N ARG A 65 -28.48 -19.99 -28.69
CA ARG A 65 -29.80 -20.61 -28.85
C ARG A 65 -30.88 -19.61 -29.24
N LEU A 66 -30.79 -18.38 -28.73
CA LEU A 66 -31.79 -17.35 -29.02
C LEU A 66 -31.76 -16.88 -30.48
N PRO A 67 -30.61 -16.45 -31.07
CA PRO A 67 -30.56 -16.09 -32.49
C PRO A 67 -30.86 -17.28 -33.40
N LEU A 68 -30.51 -18.52 -33.04
CA LEU A 68 -30.85 -19.72 -33.81
C LEU A 68 -32.36 -19.99 -33.80
N ALA A 69 -33.04 -19.84 -32.65
CA ALA A 69 -34.49 -20.00 -32.57
C ALA A 69 -35.25 -18.93 -33.37
N CYS A 70 -34.83 -17.65 -33.29
CA CYS A 70 -35.37 -16.58 -34.09
C CYS A 70 -35.14 -16.81 -35.60
N GLY A 71 -33.96 -17.27 -35.98
CA GLY A 71 -33.64 -17.60 -37.37
C GLY A 71 -34.48 -18.76 -37.92
N ALA A 72 -34.68 -19.83 -37.13
CA ALA A 72 -35.56 -20.96 -37.51
C ALA A 72 -37.01 -20.51 -37.72
N LEU A 73 -37.52 -19.65 -36.83
CA LEU A 73 -38.88 -19.10 -36.98
C LEU A 73 -39.02 -18.23 -38.25
N MET A 74 -38.00 -17.40 -38.52
CA MET A 74 -37.96 -16.57 -39.73
C MET A 74 -37.85 -17.40 -41.00
N LEU A 75 -37.06 -18.47 -40.99
CA LEU A 75 -36.94 -19.42 -42.07
C LEU A 75 -38.25 -20.11 -42.36
N ALA A 76 -38.97 -20.55 -41.33
CA ALA A 76 -40.31 -21.13 -41.49
C ALA A 76 -41.28 -20.13 -42.12
N ALA A 77 -41.28 -18.87 -41.66
CA ALA A 77 -42.09 -17.82 -42.23
C ALA A 77 -41.73 -17.53 -43.72
N ALA A 78 -40.42 -17.55 -44.03
CA ALA A 78 -39.94 -17.36 -45.40
C ALA A 78 -40.43 -18.48 -46.34
N VAL A 79 -40.36 -19.75 -45.88
CA VAL A 79 -40.83 -20.91 -46.66
C VAL A 79 -42.35 -20.82 -46.88
N VAL A 80 -43.17 -20.44 -45.87
CA VAL A 80 -44.59 -20.24 -46.00
C VAL A 80 -44.87 -19.12 -47.03
N LEU A 81 -44.16 -17.99 -46.92
CA LEU A 81 -44.32 -16.89 -47.89
C LEU A 81 -43.97 -17.29 -49.32
N ALA A 82 -42.91 -18.07 -49.50
CA ALA A 82 -42.48 -18.58 -50.80
C ALA A 82 -43.53 -19.58 -51.38
N ALA A 83 -44.14 -20.42 -50.56
CA ALA A 83 -45.16 -21.37 -51.01
C ALA A 83 -46.42 -20.72 -51.57
N PHE A 84 -46.78 -19.51 -51.08
CA PHE A 84 -47.91 -18.74 -51.61
C PHE A 84 -47.55 -17.85 -52.81
N SER A 85 -46.26 -17.78 -53.20
CA SER A 85 -45.79 -17.00 -54.34
C SER A 85 -45.59 -17.89 -55.57
N ARG A 86 -45.96 -17.37 -56.77
CA ARG A 86 -45.79 -18.09 -58.04
C ARG A 86 -44.38 -17.88 -58.69
N GLY A 87 -43.42 -17.28 -57.97
CA GLY A 87 -42.09 -16.95 -58.50
C GLY A 87 -41.00 -17.86 -57.96
N LEU A 88 -40.31 -18.58 -58.84
CA LEU A 88 -39.21 -19.48 -58.49
C LEU A 88 -38.05 -18.73 -57.77
N LEU A 89 -37.78 -17.46 -58.11
CA LEU A 89 -36.74 -16.62 -57.49
C LEU A 89 -36.97 -16.36 -55.98
N LEU A 90 -38.20 -16.34 -55.50
CA LEU A 90 -38.52 -16.13 -54.09
C LEU A 90 -38.08 -17.31 -53.19
N TRP A 91 -37.96 -18.53 -53.73
CA TRP A 91 -37.51 -19.69 -52.99
C TRP A 91 -36.00 -19.62 -52.62
N ILE A 92 -35.21 -18.74 -53.28
CA ILE A 92 -33.79 -18.55 -52.99
C ILE A 92 -33.56 -17.18 -52.36
N ALA A 93 -34.15 -16.12 -52.88
CA ALA A 93 -33.87 -14.75 -52.50
C ALA A 93 -34.28 -14.41 -51.04
N VAL A 94 -35.25 -15.15 -50.48
CA VAL A 94 -35.72 -14.90 -49.09
C VAL A 94 -35.04 -15.79 -48.03
N PRO A 95 -34.90 -17.12 -48.18
CA PRO A 95 -34.28 -17.96 -47.16
C PRO A 95 -32.75 -17.77 -47.06
N VAL A 96 -32.06 -17.51 -48.17
CA VAL A 96 -30.55 -17.39 -48.16
C VAL A 96 -30.06 -16.27 -47.23
N PRO A 97 -30.56 -15.04 -47.29
CA PRO A 97 -30.17 -13.99 -46.33
C PRO A 97 -30.51 -14.34 -44.86
N VAL A 98 -31.67 -14.98 -44.61
CA VAL A 98 -32.06 -15.36 -43.25
C VAL A 98 -31.10 -16.40 -42.66
N VAL A 99 -30.75 -17.41 -43.43
CA VAL A 99 -29.77 -18.41 -43.03
C VAL A 99 -28.37 -17.78 -42.81
N GLY A 100 -27.91 -16.95 -43.75
CA GLY A 100 -26.60 -16.27 -43.65
C GLY A 100 -26.47 -15.38 -42.43
N VAL A 101 -27.44 -14.50 -42.19
CA VAL A 101 -27.43 -13.61 -41.00
C VAL A 101 -27.52 -14.40 -39.70
N THR A 102 -28.37 -15.45 -39.65
CA THR A 102 -28.51 -16.30 -38.48
C THR A 102 -27.19 -17.03 -38.14
N ALA A 103 -26.53 -17.58 -39.16
CA ALA A 103 -25.23 -18.26 -38.98
C ALA A 103 -24.15 -17.31 -38.50
N LEU A 104 -24.05 -16.11 -39.11
CA LEU A 104 -23.09 -15.09 -38.71
C LEU A 104 -23.29 -14.60 -37.29
N THR A 105 -24.54 -14.35 -36.87
CA THR A 105 -24.83 -13.89 -35.51
C THR A 105 -24.59 -15.00 -34.49
N ALA A 106 -24.96 -16.24 -34.77
CA ALA A 106 -24.65 -17.37 -33.90
C ALA A 106 -23.13 -17.61 -33.77
N LEU A 107 -22.39 -17.49 -34.88
CA LEU A 107 -20.93 -17.56 -34.88
C LEU A 107 -20.31 -16.42 -34.07
N GLY A 108 -20.77 -15.19 -34.24
CA GLY A 108 -20.31 -14.03 -33.49
C GLY A 108 -20.53 -14.18 -31.98
N VAL A 109 -21.68 -14.70 -31.56
CA VAL A 109 -21.96 -14.99 -30.13
C VAL A 109 -21.05 -16.11 -29.61
N THR A 110 -20.79 -17.14 -30.40
CA THR A 110 -19.90 -18.25 -29.98
C THR A 110 -18.43 -17.82 -29.88
N LEU A 111 -17.95 -17.02 -30.84
CA LEU A 111 -16.59 -16.49 -30.82
C LEU A 111 -16.38 -15.50 -29.66
N ASN A 112 -17.34 -14.61 -29.42
CA ASN A 112 -17.31 -13.68 -28.27
C ASN A 112 -17.30 -14.42 -26.92
N ARG A 113 -17.99 -15.56 -26.82
CA ARG A 113 -17.96 -16.41 -25.62
C ARG A 113 -16.59 -17.08 -25.45
N ARG A 114 -16.00 -17.64 -26.52
CA ARG A 114 -14.67 -18.22 -26.48
C ARG A 114 -13.64 -17.19 -26.04
N GLY A 115 -13.66 -15.98 -26.61
CA GLY A 115 -12.77 -14.90 -26.24
C GLY A 115 -12.95 -14.42 -24.79
N LYS A 116 -14.16 -14.57 -24.19
CA LYS A 116 -14.38 -14.28 -22.76
C LYS A 116 -13.90 -15.40 -21.85
N HIS A 117 -13.95 -16.66 -22.30
CA HIS A 117 -13.44 -17.80 -21.54
C HIS A 117 -11.90 -17.91 -21.61
N GLU A 118 -11.28 -17.41 -22.67
CA GLU A 118 -9.82 -17.40 -22.84
C GLU A 118 -9.13 -16.17 -22.24
N ARG A 119 -9.86 -15.18 -21.75
CA ARG A 119 -9.27 -14.15 -20.89
C ARG A 119 -8.92 -14.81 -19.57
N PRO A 120 -7.62 -15.02 -19.27
CA PRO A 120 -7.23 -15.51 -17.96
C PRO A 120 -7.87 -14.60 -16.94
N SER A 121 -8.66 -15.15 -16.03
CA SER A 121 -9.26 -14.36 -14.95
C SER A 121 -8.09 -13.83 -14.13
N VAL A 122 -7.84 -12.52 -14.17
CA VAL A 122 -6.80 -11.85 -13.37
C VAL A 122 -7.16 -11.94 -11.87
N ALA A 123 -8.44 -12.14 -11.59
CA ALA A 123 -8.97 -12.28 -10.23
C ALA A 123 -8.22 -13.28 -9.31
N PRO A 124 -7.84 -14.52 -9.72
CA PRO A 124 -7.10 -15.39 -8.83
C PRO A 124 -5.65 -14.94 -8.61
N VAL A 125 -5.07 -14.15 -9.51
CA VAL A 125 -3.73 -13.58 -9.33
C VAL A 125 -3.80 -12.37 -8.39
N GLU A 126 -4.78 -11.50 -8.55
CA GLU A 126 -5.05 -10.38 -7.65
C GLU A 126 -5.39 -10.84 -6.24
N GLN A 127 -6.18 -11.90 -6.10
CA GLN A 127 -6.54 -12.48 -4.81
C GLN A 127 -5.33 -13.10 -4.11
N LYS A 128 -4.49 -13.87 -4.82
CA LYS A 128 -3.24 -14.39 -4.27
C LYS A 128 -2.27 -13.26 -3.87
N LEU A 129 -2.19 -12.19 -4.66
CA LEU A 129 -1.36 -11.04 -4.32
C LEU A 129 -1.87 -10.34 -3.06
N ALA A 130 -3.18 -10.16 -2.91
CA ALA A 130 -3.80 -9.59 -1.72
C ALA A 130 -3.58 -10.49 -0.48
N ASP A 131 -3.67 -11.81 -0.65
CA ASP A 131 -3.42 -12.77 0.42
C ASP A 131 -1.95 -12.72 0.89
N VAL A 132 -0.99 -12.68 -0.04
CA VAL A 132 0.44 -12.56 0.28
C VAL A 132 0.75 -11.22 0.96
N THR A 133 0.14 -10.13 0.50
CA THR A 133 0.32 -8.80 1.11
C THR A 133 -0.25 -8.78 2.53
N SER A 134 -1.40 -9.41 2.77
CA SER A 134 -1.99 -9.49 4.11
C SER A 134 -1.13 -10.31 5.08
N VAL A 135 -0.49 -11.38 4.61
CA VAL A 135 0.44 -12.19 5.41
C VAL A 135 1.69 -11.38 5.74
N ALA A 136 2.27 -10.67 4.77
CA ALA A 136 3.43 -9.85 5.00
C ALA A 136 3.16 -8.73 6.03
N ASP A 137 2.00 -8.07 5.99
CA ASP A 137 1.57 -7.07 6.97
C ASP A 137 1.45 -7.66 8.38
N VAL A 138 0.89 -8.87 8.51
CA VAL A 138 0.82 -9.57 9.81
C VAL A 138 2.21 -9.91 10.33
N VAL A 139 3.10 -10.40 9.46
CA VAL A 139 4.48 -10.76 9.84
C VAL A 139 5.26 -9.52 10.23
N GLN A 140 5.16 -8.42 9.50
CA GLN A 140 5.82 -7.16 9.82
C GLN A 140 5.36 -6.62 11.19
N ARG A 141 4.06 -6.62 11.47
CA ARG A 141 3.55 -6.22 12.80
C ARG A 141 4.03 -7.13 13.92
N ALA A 142 4.25 -8.40 13.65
CA ALA A 142 4.82 -9.34 14.63
C ALA A 142 6.32 -9.10 14.84
N LEU A 143 7.04 -8.66 13.81
CA LEU A 143 8.47 -8.34 13.86
C LEU A 143 8.77 -7.00 14.50
N LEU A 144 7.87 -6.03 14.36
CA LEU A 144 7.95 -4.69 14.93
C LEU A 144 6.99 -4.57 16.13
N PRO A 145 7.29 -5.22 17.26
CA PRO A 145 6.46 -5.08 18.45
C PRO A 145 6.48 -3.62 18.92
N PRO A 146 5.40 -3.17 19.58
CA PRO A 146 5.40 -1.85 20.18
C PRO A 146 6.60 -1.71 21.11
N LEU A 147 7.38 -0.64 20.94
CA LEU A 147 8.49 -0.37 21.83
C LEU A 147 7.97 -0.15 23.26
N PRO A 148 8.73 -0.59 24.28
CA PRO A 148 8.38 -0.27 25.66
C PRO A 148 8.37 1.26 25.81
N GLY A 149 7.34 1.82 26.44
CA GLY A 149 7.22 3.27 26.62
C GLY A 149 8.40 3.91 27.37
N ARG A 150 9.23 3.08 28.03
CA ARG A 150 10.42 3.50 28.77
C ARG A 150 11.50 2.42 28.77
N VAL A 151 12.76 2.82 28.53
CA VAL A 151 13.94 1.96 28.66
C VAL A 151 15.00 2.71 29.48
N GLY A 152 15.27 2.20 30.68
CA GLY A 152 16.08 2.95 31.64
C GLY A 152 15.47 4.33 31.95
N PRO A 153 16.25 5.41 31.87
CA PRO A 153 15.74 6.76 32.09
C PRO A 153 15.06 7.38 30.86
N LEU A 154 15.13 6.73 29.70
CA LEU A 154 14.60 7.25 28.44
C LEU A 154 13.13 6.94 28.28
N GLU A 155 12.34 7.89 27.77
CA GLU A 155 10.99 7.67 27.28
C GLU A 155 11.02 7.44 25.77
N LEU A 156 10.27 6.42 25.32
CA LEU A 156 10.19 6.05 23.92
C LEU A 156 8.76 6.13 23.42
N GLN A 157 8.61 6.65 22.22
CA GLN A 157 7.35 6.66 21.47
C GLN A 157 7.62 6.21 20.05
N VAL A 158 6.72 5.45 19.48
CA VAL A 158 6.79 5.02 18.10
C VAL A 158 5.45 5.27 17.42
N VAL A 159 5.51 5.74 16.19
CA VAL A 159 4.39 5.80 15.27
C VAL A 159 4.82 5.10 14.00
N TYR A 160 4.05 4.11 13.62
CA TYR A 160 4.18 3.41 12.35
C TYR A 160 2.91 3.63 11.53
N LEU A 161 3.07 4.09 10.32
CA LEU A 161 2.01 4.36 9.36
C LEU A 161 2.23 3.46 8.16
N ALA A 162 1.39 2.47 8.00
CA ALA A 162 1.41 1.63 6.81
C ALA A 162 0.96 2.43 5.57
N ALA A 163 1.59 2.16 4.46
CA ALA A 163 1.18 2.70 3.17
C ALA A 163 -0.26 2.30 2.81
N ALA A 164 -0.87 2.98 1.83
CA ALA A 164 -2.22 2.65 1.38
C ALA A 164 -2.32 1.18 0.92
N ALA A 165 -3.52 0.58 1.01
CA ALA A 165 -3.78 -0.86 0.82
C ALA A 165 -3.29 -1.46 -0.52
N GLU A 166 -2.95 -0.64 -1.51
CA GLU A 166 -2.37 -1.05 -2.78
C GLU A 166 -0.82 -1.06 -2.75
N ALA A 167 -0.20 -0.43 -1.73
CA ALA A 167 1.23 -0.45 -1.53
C ALA A 167 1.63 -1.75 -0.81
N ARG A 168 2.68 -2.38 -1.30
CA ARG A 168 3.25 -3.58 -0.69
C ARG A 168 3.88 -3.20 0.64
N VAL A 169 3.84 -4.12 1.60
CA VAL A 169 4.48 -3.98 2.92
C VAL A 169 5.94 -3.59 2.76
N GLY A 170 6.39 -2.57 3.49
CA GLY A 170 7.76 -2.05 3.42
C GLY A 170 8.77 -2.80 4.28
N GLY A 171 10.03 -2.38 4.16
CA GLY A 171 11.17 -2.93 4.87
C GLY A 171 11.57 -2.15 6.12
N ASP A 172 10.76 -1.21 6.60
CA ASP A 172 11.05 -0.42 7.80
C ASP A 172 11.34 -1.32 9.01
N LEU A 173 12.36 -0.96 9.77
CA LEU A 173 12.77 -1.70 10.97
C LEU A 173 13.21 -0.75 12.09
N TYR A 174 12.92 -1.13 13.31
CA TYR A 174 13.41 -0.45 14.51
C TYR A 174 13.48 -1.41 15.68
N GLU A 175 14.44 -1.19 16.57
CA GLU A 175 14.63 -1.96 17.78
C GLU A 175 15.35 -1.13 18.84
N VAL A 176 15.10 -1.44 20.12
CA VAL A 176 15.82 -0.86 21.24
C VAL A 176 16.28 -1.95 22.19
N ALA A 177 17.50 -1.86 22.67
CA ALA A 177 18.11 -2.80 23.61
C ALA A 177 18.79 -2.05 24.76
N ARG A 178 18.53 -2.48 25.99
CA ARG A 178 19.34 -2.07 27.16
C ARG A 178 20.54 -3.00 27.26
N THR A 179 21.74 -2.47 27.10
CA THR A 179 22.98 -3.25 27.02
C THR A 179 23.99 -2.86 28.09
N PRO A 180 25.07 -3.60 28.29
CA PRO A 180 26.18 -3.20 29.18
C PRO A 180 26.86 -1.88 28.79
N PHE A 181 26.71 -1.46 27.52
CA PHE A 181 27.34 -0.26 26.96
C PHE A 181 26.43 0.98 27.00
N GLY A 182 25.17 0.81 27.42
CA GLY A 182 24.16 1.85 27.39
C GLY A 182 22.87 1.37 26.73
N ILE A 183 22.04 2.30 26.25
CA ILE A 183 20.83 2.00 25.53
C ILE A 183 21.11 2.12 24.04
N ARG A 184 21.00 1.00 23.32
CA ARG A 184 21.26 0.93 21.89
C ARG A 184 19.97 0.86 21.09
N LEU A 185 19.94 1.57 19.99
CA LEU A 185 18.82 1.59 19.05
C LEU A 185 19.32 1.34 17.63
N ILE A 186 18.47 0.73 16.83
CA ILE A 186 18.62 0.68 15.37
C ILE A 186 17.29 1.16 14.77
N VAL A 187 17.38 2.01 13.75
CA VAL A 187 16.26 2.35 12.85
C VAL A 187 16.78 2.24 11.44
N GLY A 188 16.02 1.66 10.55
CA GLY A 188 16.46 1.44 9.18
C GLY A 188 15.32 1.10 8.24
N ASP A 189 15.67 0.92 6.98
CA ASP A 189 14.77 0.48 5.92
C ASP A 189 15.50 -0.48 4.98
N ALA A 190 14.88 -1.65 4.75
CA ALA A 190 15.35 -2.65 3.81
C ALA A 190 14.78 -2.37 2.42
N ARG A 191 15.65 -2.18 1.44
CA ARG A 191 15.24 -1.92 0.06
C ARG A 191 14.32 -3.00 -0.48
N GLY A 192 13.22 -2.58 -1.09
CA GLY A 192 12.24 -3.46 -1.71
C GLY A 192 10.90 -3.38 -1.00
N LYS A 193 9.96 -4.21 -1.45
CA LYS A 193 8.61 -4.27 -0.86
C LYS A 193 8.14 -5.72 -0.81
N GLY A 194 7.28 -6.01 0.17
CA GLY A 194 6.70 -7.32 0.36
C GLY A 194 7.56 -8.24 1.24
N LEU A 195 7.35 -9.54 1.11
CA LEU A 195 7.90 -10.53 2.04
C LEU A 195 9.44 -10.53 2.10
N GLU A 196 10.12 -10.32 0.98
CA GLU A 196 11.59 -10.29 0.92
C GLU A 196 12.18 -9.14 1.75
N ALA A 197 11.58 -7.95 1.68
CA ALA A 197 12.00 -6.81 2.50
C ALA A 197 11.76 -7.08 4.00
N VAL A 198 10.62 -7.70 4.35
CA VAL A 198 10.29 -8.08 5.73
C VAL A 198 11.26 -9.14 6.26
N GLU A 199 11.63 -10.14 5.46
CA GLU A 199 12.62 -11.15 5.82
C GLU A 199 13.98 -10.51 6.08
N THR A 200 14.41 -9.59 5.21
CA THR A 200 15.65 -8.84 5.38
C THR A 200 15.64 -8.00 6.66
N ALA A 201 14.54 -7.29 6.93
CA ALA A 201 14.35 -6.54 8.18
C ALA A 201 14.42 -7.45 9.42
N ALA A 202 13.78 -8.62 9.36
CA ALA A 202 13.82 -9.62 10.43
C ALA A 202 15.25 -10.10 10.73
N ASP A 203 16.03 -10.31 9.68
CA ASP A 203 17.42 -10.74 9.78
C ASP A 203 18.29 -9.69 10.44
N VAL A 204 18.14 -8.43 10.03
CA VAL A 204 18.84 -7.30 10.67
C VAL A 204 18.51 -7.23 12.15
N LEU A 205 17.23 -7.27 12.51
CA LEU A 205 16.78 -7.19 13.90
C LEU A 205 17.25 -8.40 14.72
N GLY A 206 17.21 -9.60 14.15
CA GLY A 206 17.72 -10.81 14.81
C GLY A 206 19.20 -10.70 15.19
N VAL A 207 20.01 -10.26 14.24
CA VAL A 207 21.46 -10.07 14.49
C VAL A 207 21.71 -8.88 15.43
N PHE A 208 20.98 -7.77 15.28
CA PHE A 208 21.11 -6.61 16.16
C PHE A 208 20.87 -6.98 17.62
N ARG A 209 19.82 -7.77 17.93
CA ARG A 209 19.53 -8.23 19.29
C ARG A 209 20.69 -8.97 19.95
N GLU A 210 21.44 -9.73 19.17
CA GLU A 210 22.64 -10.44 19.62
C GLU A 210 23.84 -9.50 19.78
N VAL A 211 24.23 -8.85 18.68
CA VAL A 211 25.46 -8.06 18.66
C VAL A 211 25.40 -6.80 19.52
N ALA A 212 24.20 -6.24 19.77
CA ALA A 212 24.04 -5.08 20.64
C ALA A 212 24.55 -5.30 22.06
N HIS A 213 24.56 -6.53 22.54
CA HIS A 213 25.05 -6.91 23.88
C HIS A 213 26.51 -7.37 23.90
N GLU A 214 27.06 -7.78 22.77
CA GLU A 214 28.36 -8.41 22.68
C GLU A 214 29.49 -7.46 22.32
N VAL A 215 29.25 -6.56 21.37
CA VAL A 215 30.33 -5.75 20.79
C VAL A 215 30.39 -4.36 21.41
N TYR A 216 31.61 -3.86 21.56
CA TYR A 216 31.84 -2.58 22.23
C TYR A 216 31.43 -1.38 21.37
N THR A 217 31.66 -1.42 20.04
CA THR A 217 31.37 -0.27 19.16
C THR A 217 30.21 -0.50 18.22
N LEU A 218 29.50 0.59 17.87
CA LEU A 218 28.43 0.55 16.87
C LEU A 218 28.95 0.18 15.48
N ALA A 219 30.18 0.57 15.14
CA ALA A 219 30.83 0.20 13.89
C ALA A 219 31.02 -1.32 13.77
N GLU A 220 31.43 -1.97 14.88
CA GLU A 220 31.55 -3.45 14.92
C GLU A 220 30.16 -4.10 14.83
N ALA A 221 29.16 -3.56 15.49
CA ALA A 221 27.78 -4.05 15.38
C ALA A 221 27.30 -3.99 13.92
N ALA A 222 27.49 -2.85 13.24
CA ALA A 222 27.15 -2.70 11.83
C ALA A 222 27.88 -3.71 10.94
N ARG A 223 29.19 -3.91 11.15
CA ARG A 223 29.97 -4.90 10.38
C ARG A 223 29.48 -6.33 10.59
N ARG A 224 29.10 -6.71 11.80
CA ARG A 224 28.55 -8.05 12.06
C ARG A 224 27.17 -8.25 11.42
N ILE A 225 26.30 -7.24 11.45
CA ILE A 225 25.02 -7.25 10.75
C ILE A 225 25.27 -7.42 9.25
N ASP A 226 26.13 -6.59 8.65
CA ASP A 226 26.49 -6.64 7.23
C ASP A 226 27.01 -8.02 6.81
N ALA A 227 27.94 -8.58 7.56
CA ALA A 227 28.52 -9.90 7.31
C ALA A 227 27.46 -11.03 7.45
N SER A 228 26.50 -10.90 8.38
CA SER A 228 25.41 -11.87 8.52
C SER A 228 24.47 -11.85 7.34
N LEU A 229 24.05 -10.66 6.92
CA LEU A 229 23.23 -10.49 5.71
C LEU A 229 23.94 -11.05 4.48
N ALA A 230 25.27 -10.81 4.36
CA ALA A 230 26.07 -11.35 3.27
C ALA A 230 26.01 -12.87 3.19
N ARG A 231 26.16 -13.56 4.32
CA ARG A 231 26.12 -15.03 4.38
C ARG A 231 24.74 -15.58 4.02
N ARG A 232 23.67 -14.96 4.49
CA ARG A 232 22.29 -15.42 4.22
C ARG A 232 21.93 -15.30 2.74
N LEU A 233 22.25 -14.16 2.14
CA LEU A 233 22.02 -13.96 0.71
C LEU A 233 22.84 -14.91 -0.16
N ALA A 234 24.09 -15.19 0.21
CA ALA A 234 24.90 -16.21 -0.46
C ALA A 234 24.27 -17.60 -0.38
N ALA A 235 23.70 -17.96 0.76
CA ALA A 235 22.95 -19.22 0.93
C ALA A 235 21.64 -19.23 0.13
N GLY A 236 20.91 -18.12 0.06
CA GLY A 236 19.70 -17.96 -0.74
C GLY A 236 19.97 -18.05 -2.25
N GLN A 237 21.07 -17.48 -2.73
CA GLN A 237 21.48 -17.60 -4.14
C GLN A 237 21.77 -19.04 -4.57
N ALA A 238 22.29 -19.87 -3.68
CA ALA A 238 22.45 -21.31 -3.94
C ALA A 238 21.11 -22.02 -4.19
N ASN A 239 20.01 -21.45 -3.73
CA ASN A 239 18.64 -21.96 -3.92
C ASN A 239 17.90 -21.30 -5.11
N GLY A 240 18.58 -20.50 -5.94
CA GLY A 240 18.01 -19.91 -7.16
C GLY A 240 17.41 -18.50 -7.00
N SER A 241 17.61 -17.85 -5.87
CA SER A 241 17.26 -16.43 -5.70
C SER A 241 18.21 -15.55 -6.55
N ARG A 242 17.70 -14.46 -7.12
CA ARG A 242 18.52 -13.55 -7.96
C ARG A 242 19.58 -12.86 -7.12
N PRO A 243 20.83 -12.67 -7.63
CA PRO A 243 21.86 -11.89 -6.95
C PRO A 243 21.37 -10.47 -6.75
N GLY A 244 21.37 -10.05 -5.47
CA GLY A 244 20.67 -8.96 -4.94
C GLY A 244 21.07 -7.56 -5.32
N GLU A 245 20.05 -6.83 -5.53
CA GLU A 245 19.98 -5.39 -5.31
C GLU A 245 19.53 -5.09 -3.87
N GLU A 246 19.64 -6.05 -2.95
CA GLU A 246 19.18 -5.93 -1.57
C GLU A 246 20.23 -5.20 -0.74
N PHE A 247 19.86 -4.06 -0.22
CA PHE A 247 20.63 -3.32 0.77
C PHE A 247 19.70 -2.76 1.84
N VAL A 248 20.29 -2.39 2.98
CA VAL A 248 19.54 -1.82 4.10
C VAL A 248 20.19 -0.50 4.50
N THR A 249 19.40 0.56 4.52
CA THR A 249 19.82 1.78 5.19
C THR A 249 19.57 1.65 6.68
N ALA A 250 20.52 2.02 7.52
CA ALA A 250 20.34 1.91 8.96
C ALA A 250 21.11 3.01 9.71
N VAL A 251 20.54 3.47 10.80
CA VAL A 251 21.22 4.29 11.79
C VAL A 251 21.25 3.54 13.12
N LEU A 252 22.47 3.29 13.63
CA LEU A 252 22.71 2.71 14.94
C LEU A 252 23.03 3.84 15.91
N THR A 253 22.44 3.78 17.10
CA THR A 253 22.66 4.80 18.12
C THR A 253 22.91 4.13 19.47
N GLU A 254 23.83 4.70 20.23
CA GLU A 254 24.10 4.33 21.61
C GLU A 254 23.92 5.58 22.49
N ILE A 255 23.12 5.45 23.52
CA ILE A 255 22.90 6.49 24.53
C ILE A 255 23.49 6.01 25.83
N ASP A 256 24.47 6.74 26.33
CA ASP A 256 25.06 6.57 27.66
C ASP A 256 24.37 7.49 28.64
N PRO A 257 23.48 6.95 29.52
CA PRO A 257 22.78 7.77 30.51
C PRO A 257 23.72 8.33 31.59
N ALA A 258 24.83 7.66 31.88
CA ALA A 258 25.77 8.09 32.92
C ALA A 258 26.58 9.30 32.45
N ALA A 259 26.96 9.33 31.18
CA ALA A 259 27.69 10.45 30.57
C ALA A 259 26.76 11.52 29.98
N GLY A 260 25.44 11.27 29.82
CA GLY A 260 24.52 12.16 29.12
C GLY A 260 24.94 12.37 27.66
N GLN A 261 25.44 11.33 27.04
CA GLN A 261 25.99 11.38 25.65
C GLN A 261 25.22 10.41 24.75
N LEU A 262 25.21 10.75 23.47
CA LEU A 262 24.75 9.86 22.41
C LEU A 262 25.83 9.70 21.36
N THR A 263 25.98 8.50 20.85
CA THR A 263 26.86 8.16 19.72
C THR A 263 26.01 7.62 18.58
N ILE A 264 26.23 8.13 17.36
CA ILE A 264 25.49 7.75 16.15
C ILE A 264 26.45 7.18 15.14
N TYR A 265 26.13 6.02 14.59
CA TYR A 265 26.76 5.40 13.43
C TYR A 265 25.73 5.23 12.32
N ASN A 266 25.97 5.87 11.18
CA ASN A 266 25.00 5.94 10.09
C ASN A 266 25.48 5.15 8.88
N CYS A 267 24.65 4.21 8.42
CA CYS A 267 24.81 3.38 7.22
C CYS A 267 23.82 3.84 6.13
N GLY A 268 23.96 5.07 5.65
CA GLY A 268 23.15 5.61 4.55
C GLY A 268 21.69 5.90 4.87
N HIS A 269 21.32 5.96 6.15
CA HIS A 269 19.94 6.26 6.58
C HIS A 269 19.74 7.77 6.77
N PRO A 270 18.51 8.31 6.63
CA PRO A 270 18.23 9.70 6.97
C PRO A 270 18.75 10.08 8.38
N PRO A 271 19.47 11.21 8.52
CA PRO A 271 20.04 11.60 9.80
C PRO A 271 18.96 11.96 10.80
N PRO A 272 19.02 11.48 12.06
CA PRO A 272 18.03 11.81 13.08
C PRO A 272 18.04 13.28 13.46
N LEU A 273 16.90 13.77 13.95
CA LEU A 273 16.72 15.16 14.37
C LEU A 273 16.83 15.27 15.89
N LEU A 274 17.80 16.06 16.36
CA LEU A 274 17.96 16.38 17.78
C LEU A 274 17.13 17.64 18.12
N LEU A 275 16.21 17.47 19.06
CA LEU A 275 15.45 18.54 19.66
C LEU A 275 16.11 18.93 20.98
N SER A 276 16.68 20.10 21.06
CA SER A 276 17.25 20.63 22.29
C SER A 276 16.29 21.60 22.94
N PRO A 277 16.08 21.51 24.28
CA PRO A 277 15.28 22.50 25.01
C PRO A 277 15.86 23.88 24.78
N GLY A 278 15.02 24.88 24.63
CA GLY A 278 15.47 26.27 24.54
C GLY A 278 16.23 26.66 25.81
N ARG A 279 17.55 26.84 25.70
CA ARG A 279 18.32 27.43 26.78
C ARG A 279 17.98 28.92 26.87
N GLY A 280 17.33 29.33 27.93
CA GLY A 280 17.31 30.71 28.38
C GLY A 280 18.76 31.11 28.70
N ASP A 281 19.46 31.69 27.73
CA ASP A 281 20.82 32.22 27.95
C ASP A 281 20.72 33.43 28.86
N SER A 282 20.80 33.17 30.18
CA SER A 282 20.69 34.15 31.27
C SER A 282 21.83 35.18 31.22
N ARG A 283 22.77 35.13 30.26
CA ARG A 283 23.93 36.04 30.15
C ARG A 283 23.91 37.02 28.98
N LYS A 284 22.92 36.97 28.07
CA LYS A 284 22.92 37.84 26.89
C LYS A 284 21.58 38.51 26.50
N SER A 285 20.58 38.55 27.37
CA SER A 285 19.36 39.30 27.01
C SER A 285 18.99 40.36 28.01
N HIS A 286 19.55 41.56 27.81
CA HIS A 286 18.98 42.81 28.37
C HIS A 286 17.77 43.31 27.57
N ALA A 287 17.26 42.57 26.63
CA ALA A 287 16.17 43.02 25.76
C ALA A 287 15.29 41.90 25.20
N SER A 288 14.67 41.05 26.03
CA SER A 288 13.39 40.44 25.64
C SER A 288 12.66 39.86 26.85
N ARG A 289 11.64 40.53 27.29
CA ARG A 289 10.65 40.13 28.29
C ARG A 289 9.62 39.22 27.62
N ASN A 290 9.93 38.03 27.10
CA ASN A 290 8.84 37.13 26.71
C ASN A 290 9.34 35.69 26.58
N GLY A 291 8.95 34.87 27.54
CA GLY A 291 8.79 33.43 27.43
C GLY A 291 10.04 32.56 27.40
N PRO A 292 9.92 31.25 27.68
CA PRO A 292 11.01 30.28 27.53
C PRO A 292 11.47 30.25 26.07
N ALA A 293 12.79 30.13 25.84
CA ALA A 293 13.35 30.07 24.51
C ALA A 293 12.79 28.82 23.77
N ALA A 294 12.40 29.00 22.52
CA ALA A 294 11.86 27.92 21.72
C ALA A 294 12.88 26.78 21.56
N PRO A 295 12.45 25.51 21.59
CA PRO A 295 13.32 24.38 21.32
C PRO A 295 13.94 24.49 19.93
N SER A 296 15.22 24.11 19.81
CA SER A 296 15.92 24.02 18.53
C SER A 296 15.85 22.61 17.96
N VAL A 297 15.70 22.52 16.64
CA VAL A 297 15.76 21.24 15.89
C VAL A 297 16.98 21.25 15.01
N THR A 298 17.84 20.25 15.15
CA THR A 298 19.10 20.14 14.41
C THR A 298 19.25 18.74 13.85
N SER A 299 19.62 18.61 12.56
CA SER A 299 19.97 17.34 11.95
C SER A 299 21.32 16.85 12.51
N VAL A 300 21.39 15.61 12.95
CA VAL A 300 22.60 14.99 13.47
C VAL A 300 23.27 14.21 12.36
N GLU A 301 23.99 14.93 11.53
CA GLU A 301 24.76 14.33 10.44
C GLU A 301 26.08 13.74 10.95
N VAL A 302 26.45 12.59 10.41
CA VAL A 302 27.78 11.97 10.61
C VAL A 302 28.67 12.46 9.46
N PRO A 303 29.87 13.04 9.73
CA PRO A 303 30.72 13.62 8.69
C PRO A 303 31.15 12.63 7.60
N SER A 304 31.31 11.36 7.96
CA SER A 304 31.67 10.28 7.04
C SER A 304 30.76 9.09 7.32
N PRO A 305 29.54 9.07 6.76
CA PRO A 305 28.63 7.95 6.95
C PRO A 305 29.17 6.70 6.26
N ALA A 306 28.90 5.53 6.83
CA ALA A 306 29.14 4.26 6.16
C ALA A 306 28.17 4.08 5.00
N PRO A 307 28.51 3.30 3.98
CA PRO A 307 27.55 2.90 2.95
C PRO A 307 26.40 2.10 3.58
N PRO A 308 25.23 2.06 2.93
CA PRO A 308 24.18 1.13 3.33
C PRO A 308 24.70 -0.30 3.47
N LEU A 309 24.16 -1.02 4.44
CA LEU A 309 24.50 -2.42 4.68
C LEU A 309 24.26 -3.21 3.39
N ARG A 310 25.20 -4.06 3.00
CA ARG A 310 25.18 -4.89 1.78
C ARG A 310 25.39 -4.16 0.46
N LEU A 311 25.35 -2.84 0.42
CA LEU A 311 25.60 -2.10 -0.82
C LEU A 311 27.09 -2.16 -1.22
N LEU A 312 27.96 -1.95 -0.26
CA LEU A 312 29.41 -2.06 -0.39
C LEU A 312 29.96 -2.73 0.87
N PRO A 313 31.08 -3.51 0.78
CA PRO A 313 31.69 -4.06 1.97
C PRO A 313 32.01 -2.97 2.99
N LEU A 314 31.57 -3.12 4.23
CA LEU A 314 31.88 -2.18 5.31
C LEU A 314 33.39 -2.22 5.71
N GLY A 315 34.12 -3.19 5.24
CA GLY A 315 35.59 -3.32 5.27
C GLY A 315 36.31 -2.53 6.37
N ASP A 316 37.45 -1.93 6.03
CA ASP A 316 38.19 -0.99 6.87
C ASP A 316 37.60 0.44 6.79
N CYS A 317 36.30 0.58 6.60
CA CYS A 317 35.66 1.89 6.67
C CYS A 317 35.99 2.52 8.02
N SER A 318 36.89 3.50 8.01
CA SER A 318 37.23 4.35 9.16
C SER A 318 36.06 5.31 9.50
N ALA A 319 34.84 4.94 9.11
CA ALA A 319 33.63 5.67 9.48
C ALA A 319 33.52 5.64 11.01
N ALA A 320 33.93 6.74 11.63
CA ALA A 320 33.82 6.90 13.07
C ALA A 320 32.40 7.32 13.41
N GLY A 321 31.81 6.71 14.42
CA GLY A 321 30.56 7.22 14.97
C GLY A 321 30.73 8.66 15.45
N ARG A 322 29.67 9.46 15.38
CA ARG A 322 29.65 10.82 15.93
C ARG A 322 29.10 10.79 17.34
N THR A 323 29.93 11.19 18.31
CA THR A 323 29.50 11.36 19.71
C THR A 323 29.22 12.82 19.99
N LEU A 324 28.10 13.10 20.68
CA LEU A 324 27.68 14.44 21.07
C LEU A 324 26.86 14.39 22.37
N PRO A 325 26.75 15.52 23.09
CA PRO A 325 25.90 15.59 24.27
C PRO A 325 24.44 15.34 23.91
N PHE A 326 23.73 14.58 24.73
CA PHE A 326 22.29 14.45 24.68
C PHE A 326 21.71 15.33 25.81
N PRO A 327 21.16 16.50 25.51
CA PRO A 327 20.76 17.45 26.52
C PRO A 327 19.60 16.92 27.38
N PRO A 328 19.64 17.11 28.71
CA PRO A 328 18.49 16.78 29.56
C PRO A 328 17.22 17.46 29.07
N GLY A 329 16.09 16.74 29.10
CA GLY A 329 14.81 17.21 28.56
C GLY A 329 14.78 17.34 27.04
N GLY A 330 15.86 16.97 26.34
CA GLY A 330 15.91 16.90 24.88
C GLY A 330 15.24 15.67 24.35
N ALA A 331 15.12 15.59 23.02
CA ALA A 331 14.63 14.39 22.33
C ALA A 331 15.38 14.15 21.01
N LEU A 332 15.42 12.90 20.60
CA LEU A 332 15.98 12.47 19.31
C LEU A 332 14.87 11.81 18.51
N LEU A 333 14.59 12.33 17.32
CA LEU A 333 13.59 11.78 16.40
C LEU A 333 14.31 11.07 15.25
N PHE A 334 14.07 9.77 15.17
CA PHE A 334 14.42 8.95 14.01
C PHE A 334 13.20 8.81 13.10
N TYR A 335 13.45 8.65 11.82
CA TYR A 335 12.39 8.54 10.82
C TYR A 335 12.91 7.82 9.57
N THR A 336 12.05 7.08 8.89
CA THR A 336 12.35 6.47 7.59
C THR A 336 12.02 7.44 6.44
N ASP A 337 12.52 7.15 5.26
CA ASP A 337 12.35 8.01 4.08
C ASP A 337 10.88 8.19 3.68
N GLY A 338 10.01 7.19 3.96
CA GLY A 338 8.58 7.31 3.77
C GLY A 338 7.95 8.53 4.47
N VAL A 339 8.58 9.08 5.52
CA VAL A 339 8.16 10.34 6.14
C VAL A 339 8.54 11.55 5.28
N THR A 340 9.78 11.63 4.85
CA THR A 340 10.31 12.79 4.11
C THR A 340 9.97 12.77 2.64
N GLU A 341 9.75 11.60 2.06
CA GLU A 341 9.30 11.42 0.68
C GLU A 341 7.77 11.49 0.53
N ALA A 342 7.03 11.48 1.64
CA ALA A 342 5.58 11.64 1.65
C ALA A 342 5.15 12.92 0.91
N ARG A 343 4.33 12.78 -0.13
CA ARG A 343 3.97 13.87 -1.03
C ARG A 343 2.53 14.32 -0.85
N ASN A 344 2.33 15.62 -0.94
CA ASN A 344 0.97 16.18 -1.00
C ASN A 344 0.42 16.15 -2.45
N GLN A 345 -0.83 16.58 -2.63
CA GLN A 345 -1.49 16.67 -3.93
C GLN A 345 -0.74 17.55 -4.96
N ARG A 346 0.20 18.40 -4.52
CA ARG A 346 1.06 19.21 -5.38
C ARG A 346 2.45 18.59 -5.58
N HIS A 347 2.62 17.31 -5.26
CA HIS A 347 3.88 16.56 -5.34
C HIS A 347 5.04 17.14 -4.52
N ARG A 348 4.75 17.92 -3.48
CA ARG A 348 5.78 18.43 -2.56
C ARG A 348 5.97 17.44 -1.42
N CYS A 349 7.23 17.09 -1.17
CA CYS A 349 7.63 16.27 -0.03
C CYS A 349 7.33 16.96 1.30
N TYR A 350 7.16 16.16 2.35
CA TYR A 350 6.92 16.65 3.70
C TYR A 350 8.20 17.25 4.30
N PRO A 351 8.23 18.55 4.65
CA PRO A 351 9.41 19.21 5.18
C PRO A 351 9.56 18.96 6.67
N LEU A 352 9.83 17.70 7.07
CA LEU A 352 9.86 17.28 8.48
C LEU A 352 10.63 18.20 9.42
N PRO A 353 11.89 18.66 9.13
CA PRO A 353 12.62 19.50 10.09
C PRO A 353 11.91 20.83 10.37
N ALA A 354 11.35 21.46 9.33
CA ALA A 354 10.63 22.73 9.46
C ALA A 354 9.33 22.55 10.26
N ARG A 355 8.55 21.52 9.91
CA ARG A 355 7.28 21.21 10.60
C ARG A 355 7.51 20.83 12.06
N LEU A 356 8.54 20.00 12.33
CA LEU A 356 8.91 19.63 13.69
C LEU A 356 9.29 20.88 14.52
N SER A 357 10.06 21.81 13.93
CA SER A 357 10.41 23.08 14.58
C SER A 357 9.18 23.93 14.90
N GLU A 358 8.17 23.96 14.04
CA GLU A 358 6.90 24.67 14.28
C GLU A 358 6.10 23.99 15.39
N LEU A 359 5.93 22.67 15.33
CA LEU A 359 5.15 21.90 16.29
C LEU A 359 5.77 21.92 17.69
N ALA A 360 7.10 21.90 17.78
CA ALA A 360 7.82 22.01 19.04
C ALA A 360 7.70 23.41 19.67
N ARG A 361 7.64 24.50 18.88
CA ARG A 361 7.48 25.87 19.38
C ARG A 361 6.12 26.18 19.98
N THR A 362 5.09 25.43 19.62
CA THR A 362 3.75 25.63 20.19
C THR A 362 3.60 25.09 21.62
N SER A 363 4.70 24.62 22.22
CA SER A 363 4.72 24.08 23.59
C SER A 363 5.32 25.11 24.56
N THR A 364 4.59 25.45 25.61
CA THR A 364 5.02 26.41 26.65
C THR A 364 5.89 25.76 27.74
N ASP A 365 5.79 24.43 27.91
CA ASP A 365 6.39 23.70 29.05
C ASP A 365 7.41 22.61 28.63
N GLY A 366 8.23 22.93 27.61
CA GLY A 366 9.18 21.95 27.07
C GLY A 366 8.59 21.05 26.00
N LEU A 367 9.22 19.91 25.74
CA LEU A 367 8.76 18.97 24.71
C LEU A 367 7.53 18.19 25.23
N ARG A 368 6.37 18.51 24.67
CA ARG A 368 5.08 17.89 25.06
C ARG A 368 5.06 16.37 24.84
N PRO A 369 4.36 15.60 25.68
CA PRO A 369 4.21 14.16 25.47
C PRO A 369 3.56 13.80 24.14
N ASP A 370 2.65 14.65 23.63
CA ASP A 370 1.88 14.44 22.40
C ASP A 370 2.60 14.92 21.09
N LEU A 371 3.90 15.27 21.16
CA LEU A 371 4.63 15.80 20.01
C LEU A 371 4.61 14.85 18.83
N LEU A 372 4.84 13.56 19.06
CA LEU A 372 4.90 12.56 18.00
C LEU A 372 3.52 12.36 17.34
N ASP A 373 2.44 12.38 18.12
CA ASP A 373 1.07 12.32 17.59
C ASP A 373 0.75 13.53 16.72
N ARG A 374 1.21 14.71 17.12
CA ARG A 374 1.04 15.94 16.33
C ARG A 374 1.81 15.90 15.02
N VAL A 375 3.01 15.35 15.02
CA VAL A 375 3.78 15.14 13.78
C VAL A 375 3.06 14.15 12.88
N ARG A 376 2.54 13.04 13.42
CA ARG A 376 1.71 12.09 12.68
C ARG A 376 0.50 12.77 12.04
N ASP A 377 -0.28 13.50 12.82
CA ASP A 377 -1.50 14.15 12.34
C ASP A 377 -1.20 15.25 11.30
N ASP A 378 -0.05 15.90 11.43
CA ASP A 378 0.42 16.90 10.46
C ASP A 378 0.86 16.24 9.14
N LEU A 379 1.58 15.13 9.22
CA LEU A 379 1.96 14.31 8.05
C LEU A 379 0.72 13.80 7.31
N LEU A 380 -0.25 13.24 8.02
CA LEU A 380 -1.49 12.75 7.42
C LEU A 380 -2.31 13.88 6.78
N ARG A 381 -2.33 15.07 7.37
CA ARG A 381 -2.95 16.23 6.74
C ARG A 381 -2.22 16.70 5.49
N HIS A 382 -0.89 16.65 5.49
CA HIS A 382 -0.07 16.99 4.32
C HIS A 382 -0.34 16.08 3.13
N THR A 383 -0.44 14.77 3.37
CA THR A 383 -0.63 13.74 2.33
C THR A 383 -2.10 13.50 1.95
N GLY A 384 -3.05 14.08 2.69
CA GLY A 384 -4.47 13.75 2.55
C GLY A 384 -4.79 12.32 3.00
N ALA A 385 -4.09 11.85 4.05
CA ALA A 385 -4.20 10.52 4.65
C ALA A 385 -3.83 9.35 3.71
N ARG A 386 -3.06 9.61 2.66
CA ARG A 386 -2.52 8.59 1.75
C ARG A 386 -1.00 8.66 1.76
N LEU A 387 -0.37 7.54 2.05
CA LEU A 387 1.08 7.37 1.98
C LEU A 387 1.40 6.41 0.84
N ASP A 388 2.44 6.73 0.07
CA ASP A 388 2.94 5.91 -1.04
C ASP A 388 3.94 4.85 -0.54
N ASP A 389 4.51 5.07 0.65
CA ASP A 389 5.40 4.15 1.34
C ASP A 389 5.11 4.11 2.84
N ASP A 390 5.58 3.06 3.51
CA ASP A 390 5.51 2.94 4.96
C ASP A 390 6.34 4.04 5.62
N ALA A 391 5.91 4.51 6.78
CA ALA A 391 6.57 5.59 7.48
C ALA A 391 6.71 5.28 8.96
N ALA A 392 7.94 5.13 9.43
CA ALA A 392 8.24 4.94 10.84
C ALA A 392 8.79 6.24 11.45
N LEU A 393 8.34 6.56 12.64
CA LEU A 393 8.82 7.64 13.48
C LEU A 393 9.12 7.09 14.87
N VAL A 394 10.35 7.23 15.35
CA VAL A 394 10.75 6.80 16.69
C VAL A 394 11.31 8.01 17.44
N LEU A 395 10.64 8.40 18.52
CA LEU A 395 11.04 9.51 19.39
C LEU A 395 11.61 8.97 20.68
N VAL A 396 12.84 9.36 21.00
CA VAL A 396 13.54 9.05 22.23
C VAL A 396 13.74 10.33 23.02
N ARG A 397 13.22 10.39 24.25
CA ARG A 397 13.33 11.56 25.13
C ARG A 397 14.33 11.32 26.23
N ALA A 398 15.22 12.28 26.47
CA ALA A 398 16.05 12.31 27.64
C ALA A 398 15.23 12.71 28.88
N PRO A 399 15.62 12.23 30.08
CA PRO A 399 15.03 12.69 31.33
C PRO A 399 15.33 14.18 31.54
N ALA A 400 14.57 14.80 32.46
CA ALA A 400 14.80 16.21 32.81
C ALA A 400 16.18 16.43 33.43
N THR A 401 16.72 15.44 34.11
CA THR A 401 18.09 15.37 34.62
C THR A 401 18.64 13.98 34.41
N TRP A 402 19.93 13.83 34.07
CA TRP A 402 20.57 12.52 33.93
C TRP A 402 20.83 11.80 35.27
N ASP A 403 20.72 12.54 36.40
CA ASP A 403 20.89 12.02 37.75
C ASP A 403 19.61 11.39 38.34
N ASP A 404 18.53 11.37 37.54
CA ASP A 404 17.24 10.80 37.99
C ASP A 404 17.33 9.26 37.98
N PRO A 405 17.40 8.57 39.12
CA PRO A 405 17.51 7.13 39.17
C PRO A 405 16.26 6.54 38.53
N ALA A 406 16.43 5.66 37.55
CA ALA A 406 15.34 4.94 36.92
C ALA A 406 14.44 4.37 38.01
N PRO A 407 13.10 4.55 37.94
CA PRO A 407 12.20 3.92 38.93
C PRO A 407 12.47 2.40 38.91
N GLN A 408 12.83 1.86 40.07
CA GLN A 408 13.02 0.43 40.21
C GLN A 408 11.71 -0.26 39.81
N PRO A 409 11.78 -1.35 39.00
CA PRO A 409 10.58 -2.13 38.74
C PRO A 409 9.96 -2.51 40.07
N ALA A 410 8.66 -2.22 40.23
CA ALA A 410 7.91 -2.62 41.43
C ALA A 410 8.20 -4.09 41.69
N GLN A 411 8.84 -4.37 42.83
CA GLN A 411 9.04 -5.74 43.28
C GLN A 411 7.64 -6.35 43.39
N ALA A 412 7.37 -7.33 42.52
CA ALA A 412 6.20 -8.14 42.63
C ALA A 412 6.26 -8.76 44.04
N THR A 413 5.47 -8.25 44.96
CA THR A 413 5.21 -8.92 46.23
C THR A 413 4.58 -10.25 45.87
N ALA A 414 5.36 -11.30 45.99
CA ALA A 414 4.87 -12.67 45.91
C ALA A 414 3.81 -12.90 46.99
N PRO A 415 2.74 -13.67 46.71
CA PRO A 415 1.70 -14.03 47.64
C PRO A 415 2.20 -14.93 48.77
#